data_ebe7e6f0529b6acbdd53e91acc2e33ec
#
_entry.id   ebe7e6f0529b6acbdd53e91acc2e33ec
#
_cell.length_a   1.000
_cell.length_b   1.000
_cell.length_c   1.000
_cell.angle_alpha   90.00
_cell.angle_beta   90.00
_cell.angle_gamma   90.00
#
_symmetry.space_group_name_H-M   'P 1'
#
loop_
_entity.id
_entity.type
_entity.pdbx_description
1 polymer ?
#
loop_
_entity_poly.entity_id
_entity_poly.type
_entity_poly.pdbx_seq_one_letter_code
_entity_poly.pdbx_strand_id
1 'polypeptide(L)'
;RDVERSRGLGDVYKRQIVQSTTYVYDSSREIAEVFDDPTKSLIYSRFENPTTDAVEKKIAALEGGAAAMCTSSGQAATLCSILNICQAGDSFIASTSIYGGTINLFSITMKRLGIECIYVDPDATDDEIQAAFKDNTKLVFGETIANPALTVFDIERFANIAHKNGVPLIVDNTFATPYLCRPIEWGADIVIHSATKFIGGHGTTIGGVIVESGKFDWKKSGKFPQLTEPNPSYHGVSFADAAPGAAFVTRIRAILLRDTGATLSPIHAFIFLQGLETLSLRVERHVENALKVVDFLNKHPKVEKVNHPSVSDDPSPVSYTHLRAHETSLHL
;
A
#
# COMPACT_ATOMS: atom_id res chain seq x y z
N ARG A 1 -3.28 28.66 15.34
CA ARG A 1 -2.06 29.54 15.31
C ARG A 1 -0.81 28.90 15.93
N ASP A 2 -0.93 27.80 16.66
CA ASP A 2 0.24 27.19 17.36
C ASP A 2 0.89 26.01 16.61
N VAL A 3 0.33 25.53 15.52
CA VAL A 3 0.89 24.44 14.71
C VAL A 3 2.04 24.90 13.79
N GLU A 4 2.15 26.20 13.49
CA GLU A 4 3.16 26.74 12.57
C GLU A 4 4.47 27.19 13.23
N ARG A 5 4.61 27.14 14.56
CA ARG A 5 5.76 27.76 15.25
C ARG A 5 6.94 26.87 15.60
N SER A 6 6.97 25.62 15.18
CA SER A 6 8.03 24.72 15.57
C SER A 6 8.81 24.15 14.38
N ARG A 7 9.45 25.01 13.58
CA ARG A 7 10.47 24.60 12.60
C ARG A 7 11.86 24.73 13.22
N GLY A 8 12.25 23.75 14.04
CA GLY A 8 13.57 23.68 14.64
C GLY A 8 13.89 22.29 15.16
N LEU A 9 15.10 22.04 15.63
CA LEU A 9 15.53 20.76 16.23
C LEU A 9 14.56 20.23 17.32
N GLY A 10 13.70 21.09 17.90
CA GLY A 10 12.64 20.71 18.83
C GLY A 10 11.52 19.89 18.21
N ASP A 11 11.29 19.93 16.88
CA ASP A 11 10.22 19.21 16.20
C ASP A 11 10.50 17.72 16.08
N VAL A 12 11.77 17.31 16.13
CA VAL A 12 12.18 15.90 16.13
C VAL A 12 11.71 15.21 17.41
N TYR A 13 11.51 15.95 18.51
CA TYR A 13 11.18 15.41 19.83
C TYR A 13 9.75 15.67 20.31
N LYS A 14 8.94 16.41 19.55
CA LYS A 14 7.60 16.87 19.99
C LYS A 14 6.52 16.61 18.96
N ARG A 15 6.32 15.34 18.56
CA ARG A 15 5.13 15.02 17.78
C ARG A 15 3.93 14.92 18.71
N GLN A 16 3.02 15.87 18.56
CA GLN A 16 1.75 15.87 19.29
C GLN A 16 0.81 14.83 18.71
N ILE A 17 0.06 14.15 19.58
CA ILE A 17 -1.07 13.33 19.17
C ILE A 17 -2.28 14.25 19.11
N VAL A 18 -2.82 14.47 17.93
CA VAL A 18 -4.04 15.26 17.74
C VAL A 18 -5.25 14.35 17.89
N GLN A 19 -5.70 14.18 19.13
CA GLN A 19 -6.86 13.36 19.48
C GLN A 19 -8.13 14.22 19.44
N SER A 20 -8.59 14.55 18.24
CA SER A 20 -9.81 15.32 18.00
C SER A 20 -10.64 14.67 16.89
N THR A 21 -11.96 14.81 16.97
CA THR A 21 -12.88 14.40 15.90
C THR A 21 -13.14 15.53 14.92
N THR A 22 -13.29 16.75 15.44
CA THR A 22 -13.60 17.99 14.71
C THR A 22 -12.61 19.08 15.08
N TYR A 23 -12.59 20.14 14.29
CA TYR A 23 -11.71 21.27 14.47
C TYR A 23 -12.49 22.55 14.70
N VAL A 24 -11.92 23.51 15.40
CA VAL A 24 -12.58 24.79 15.77
C VAL A 24 -12.17 25.85 14.76
N TYR A 25 -13.14 26.65 14.37
CA TYR A 25 -13.01 27.79 13.46
C TYR A 25 -13.48 29.07 14.11
N ASP A 26 -12.95 30.19 13.70
CA ASP A 26 -13.27 31.50 14.28
C ASP A 26 -14.68 32.00 13.86
N SER A 27 -15.22 31.51 12.75
CA SER A 27 -16.54 31.91 12.25
C SER A 27 -17.22 30.86 11.38
N SER A 28 -18.56 30.94 11.26
CA SER A 28 -19.34 30.12 10.33
C SER A 28 -18.98 30.39 8.87
N ARG A 29 -18.47 31.56 8.53
CA ARG A 29 -17.99 31.87 7.19
C ARG A 29 -16.72 31.09 6.87
N GLU A 30 -15.78 31.03 7.80
CA GLU A 30 -14.55 30.21 7.65
C GLU A 30 -14.88 28.75 7.46
N ILE A 31 -15.83 28.20 8.23
CA ILE A 31 -16.32 26.82 8.04
C ILE A 31 -16.84 26.62 6.61
N ALA A 32 -17.68 27.53 6.09
CA ALA A 32 -18.18 27.42 4.73
C ALA A 32 -17.07 27.43 3.69
N GLU A 33 -16.08 28.32 3.83
CA GLU A 33 -14.92 28.40 2.94
C GLU A 33 -14.05 27.13 2.95
N VAL A 34 -13.94 26.45 4.10
CA VAL A 34 -13.19 25.19 4.22
C VAL A 34 -13.99 24.02 3.62
N PHE A 35 -15.32 24.01 3.72
CA PHE A 35 -16.14 23.02 3.05
C PHE A 35 -16.13 23.15 1.53
N ASP A 36 -16.03 24.40 1.03
CA ASP A 36 -15.88 24.69 -0.41
C ASP A 36 -14.48 24.33 -0.92
N ASP A 37 -13.45 24.46 -0.09
CA ASP A 37 -12.07 24.15 -0.40
C ASP A 37 -11.37 23.45 0.78
N PRO A 38 -11.44 22.10 0.84
CA PRO A 38 -10.87 21.31 1.93
C PRO A 38 -9.34 21.45 2.10
N THR A 39 -8.64 22.04 1.12
CA THR A 39 -7.19 22.27 1.22
C THR A 39 -6.82 23.38 2.19
N LYS A 40 -7.77 24.24 2.55
CA LYS A 40 -7.54 25.41 3.43
C LYS A 40 -7.34 25.05 4.89
N SER A 41 -8.06 24.02 5.39
CA SER A 41 -7.98 23.62 6.80
C SER A 41 -8.58 22.22 7.01
N LEU A 42 -8.32 21.67 8.20
CA LEU A 42 -8.83 20.35 8.61
C LEU A 42 -10.34 20.43 8.93
N ILE A 43 -11.12 19.48 8.45
CA ILE A 43 -12.57 19.40 8.66
C ILE A 43 -12.93 18.41 9.76
N TYR A 44 -12.52 17.17 9.58
CA TYR A 44 -12.91 16.04 10.43
C TYR A 44 -11.87 14.94 10.37
N SER A 45 -11.50 14.37 11.53
CA SER A 45 -10.40 13.39 11.62
C SER A 45 -10.61 12.09 10.84
N ARG A 46 -11.83 11.77 10.39
CA ARG A 46 -12.06 10.65 9.49
C ARG A 46 -11.45 10.89 8.10
N PHE A 47 -11.41 12.13 7.64
CA PHE A 47 -10.81 12.51 6.36
C PHE A 47 -9.32 12.75 6.51
N GLU A 48 -8.96 13.55 7.52
CA GLU A 48 -7.60 14.01 7.71
C GLU A 48 -7.35 14.34 9.17
N ASN A 49 -6.18 13.91 9.66
CA ASN A 49 -5.72 14.20 11.01
C ASN A 49 -4.21 14.44 10.98
N PRO A 50 -3.66 15.46 11.64
CA PRO A 50 -2.23 15.79 11.58
C PRO A 50 -1.30 14.64 12.00
N THR A 51 -1.75 13.76 12.90
CA THR A 51 -0.95 12.63 13.34
C THR A 51 -0.94 11.51 12.28
N THR A 52 -2.07 11.23 11.63
CA THR A 52 -2.13 10.27 10.53
C THR A 52 -1.41 10.78 9.29
N ASP A 53 -1.55 12.05 8.94
CA ASP A 53 -0.84 12.72 7.85
C ASP A 53 0.69 12.58 8.00
N ALA A 54 1.21 12.69 9.22
CA ALA A 54 2.64 12.50 9.48
C ALA A 54 3.12 11.07 9.16
N VAL A 55 2.31 10.03 9.42
CA VAL A 55 2.60 8.65 9.03
C VAL A 55 2.55 8.51 7.51
N GLU A 56 1.50 9.04 6.89
CA GLU A 56 1.26 8.99 5.45
C GLU A 56 2.43 9.60 4.67
N LYS A 57 2.85 10.81 5.02
CA LYS A 57 4.01 11.48 4.43
C LYS A 57 5.31 10.69 4.62
N LYS A 58 5.53 10.13 5.81
CA LYS A 58 6.74 9.36 6.11
C LYS A 58 6.80 8.07 5.29
N ILE A 59 5.68 7.33 5.18
CA ILE A 59 5.64 6.07 4.42
C ILE A 59 5.68 6.35 2.91
N ALA A 60 5.00 7.40 2.41
CA ALA A 60 5.12 7.81 1.01
C ALA A 60 6.59 8.07 0.65
N ALA A 61 7.32 8.81 1.49
CA ALA A 61 8.73 9.08 1.27
C ALA A 61 9.61 7.82 1.31
N LEU A 62 9.33 6.88 2.23
CA LEU A 62 10.07 5.62 2.35
C LEU A 62 9.87 4.72 1.13
N GLU A 63 8.66 4.64 0.58
CA GLU A 63 8.34 3.87 -0.62
C GLU A 63 8.72 4.58 -1.94
N GLY A 64 9.02 5.88 -1.88
CA GLY A 64 9.23 6.68 -3.10
C GLY A 64 7.93 7.01 -3.84
N GLY A 65 6.80 7.02 -3.13
CA GLY A 65 5.48 7.35 -3.66
C GLY A 65 5.17 8.85 -3.65
N ALA A 66 4.22 9.26 -4.48
CA ALA A 66 3.75 10.64 -4.55
C ALA A 66 2.81 10.99 -3.39
N ALA A 67 2.00 10.03 -2.95
CA ALA A 67 1.04 10.21 -1.86
C ALA A 67 0.77 8.88 -1.13
N ALA A 68 0.31 8.99 0.13
CA ALA A 68 -0.17 7.84 0.88
C ALA A 68 -1.40 8.17 1.71
N MET A 69 -2.12 7.16 2.15
CA MET A 69 -3.18 7.25 3.14
C MET A 69 -3.21 6.07 4.09
N CYS A 70 -3.56 6.33 5.33
CA CYS A 70 -3.76 5.32 6.35
C CYS A 70 -5.19 4.77 6.36
N THR A 71 -5.30 3.49 6.72
CA THR A 71 -6.57 2.79 6.94
C THR A 71 -6.56 2.03 8.26
N SER A 72 -7.73 1.60 8.72
CA SER A 72 -7.90 0.88 9.98
C SER A 72 -7.18 -0.48 10.06
N SER A 73 -6.84 -1.08 8.92
CA SER A 73 -6.10 -2.36 8.84
C SER A 73 -5.54 -2.58 7.43
N GLY A 74 -4.60 -3.55 7.29
CA GLY A 74 -4.12 -3.97 5.97
C GLY A 74 -5.25 -4.50 5.08
N GLN A 75 -6.21 -5.25 5.64
CA GLN A 75 -7.37 -5.73 4.88
C GLN A 75 -8.27 -4.58 4.42
N ALA A 76 -8.42 -3.52 5.21
CA ALA A 76 -9.13 -2.32 4.79
C ALA A 76 -8.38 -1.59 3.65
N ALA A 77 -7.03 -1.57 3.69
CA ALA A 77 -6.23 -1.03 2.60
C ALA A 77 -6.44 -1.82 1.30
N THR A 78 -6.39 -3.15 1.37
CA THR A 78 -6.65 -4.03 0.22
C THR A 78 -8.08 -3.85 -0.31
N LEU A 79 -9.08 -3.91 0.57
CA LEU A 79 -10.49 -3.73 0.19
C LEU A 79 -10.74 -2.39 -0.49
N CYS A 80 -10.29 -1.30 0.12
CA CYS A 80 -10.46 0.05 -0.42
C CYS A 80 -9.74 0.20 -1.77
N SER A 81 -8.55 -0.40 -1.93
CA SER A 81 -7.81 -0.34 -3.19
C SER A 81 -8.55 -1.03 -4.33
N ILE A 82 -9.13 -2.22 -4.09
CA ILE A 82 -9.92 -2.92 -5.11
C ILE A 82 -11.19 -2.14 -5.42
N LEU A 83 -11.99 -1.76 -4.41
CA LEU A 83 -13.25 -1.05 -4.60
C LEU A 83 -13.09 0.36 -5.18
N ASN A 84 -11.88 0.91 -5.11
CA ASN A 84 -11.60 2.21 -5.71
C ASN A 84 -11.68 2.20 -7.24
N ILE A 85 -11.34 1.08 -7.87
CA ILE A 85 -11.24 0.97 -9.32
C ILE A 85 -12.01 -0.20 -9.92
N CYS A 86 -12.59 -1.09 -9.09
CA CYS A 86 -13.47 -2.17 -9.51
C CYS A 86 -14.89 -1.95 -9.00
N GLN A 87 -15.86 -2.33 -9.79
CA GLN A 87 -17.30 -2.38 -9.48
C GLN A 87 -17.90 -3.73 -9.90
N ALA A 88 -19.18 -3.97 -9.57
CA ALA A 88 -19.88 -5.17 -10.01
C ALA A 88 -19.79 -5.34 -11.53
N GLY A 89 -19.40 -6.51 -11.99
CA GLY A 89 -19.18 -6.85 -13.39
C GLY A 89 -17.71 -6.70 -13.82
N ASP A 90 -16.84 -6.11 -13.02
CA ASP A 90 -15.40 -6.04 -13.30
C ASP A 90 -14.66 -7.31 -12.84
N SER A 91 -13.46 -7.49 -13.37
CA SER A 91 -12.52 -8.52 -12.94
C SER A 91 -11.15 -7.93 -12.62
N PHE A 92 -10.34 -8.68 -11.89
CA PHE A 92 -8.93 -8.39 -11.69
C PHE A 92 -8.13 -9.69 -11.59
N ILE A 93 -6.82 -9.58 -11.83
CA ILE A 93 -5.89 -10.71 -11.77
C ILE A 93 -5.14 -10.64 -10.43
N ALA A 94 -4.96 -11.78 -9.76
CA ALA A 94 -4.15 -11.88 -8.56
C ALA A 94 -3.20 -13.09 -8.65
N SER A 95 -2.00 -12.95 -8.07
CA SER A 95 -1.12 -14.10 -7.87
C SER A 95 -1.78 -15.14 -6.95
N THR A 96 -1.56 -16.43 -7.23
CA THR A 96 -1.95 -17.52 -6.31
C THR A 96 -1.15 -17.49 -5.01
N SER A 97 0.06 -16.91 -5.04
CA SER A 97 0.97 -16.83 -3.91
C SER A 97 0.79 -15.50 -3.18
N ILE A 98 -0.27 -15.39 -2.37
CA ILE A 98 -0.59 -14.23 -1.52
C ILE A 98 -1.15 -14.68 -0.17
N TYR A 99 -1.27 -13.76 0.77
CA TYR A 99 -1.80 -14.01 2.11
C TYR A 99 -3.20 -14.66 2.09
N GLY A 100 -3.39 -15.72 2.87
CA GLY A 100 -4.64 -16.48 2.89
C GLY A 100 -5.89 -15.67 3.23
N GLY A 101 -5.78 -14.63 4.08
CA GLY A 101 -6.88 -13.70 4.34
C GLY A 101 -7.27 -12.88 3.11
N THR A 102 -6.30 -12.52 2.26
CA THR A 102 -6.53 -11.83 0.99
C THR A 102 -7.16 -12.76 -0.05
N ILE A 103 -6.76 -14.04 -0.10
CA ILE A 103 -7.43 -15.07 -0.92
C ILE A 103 -8.91 -15.17 -0.53
N ASN A 104 -9.22 -15.24 0.75
CA ASN A 104 -10.60 -15.26 1.24
C ASN A 104 -11.38 -14.00 0.85
N LEU A 105 -10.78 -12.81 1.02
CA LEU A 105 -11.36 -11.55 0.60
C LEU A 105 -11.73 -11.59 -0.89
N PHE A 106 -10.81 -12.02 -1.74
CA PHE A 106 -10.98 -12.05 -3.20
C PHE A 106 -11.96 -13.12 -3.67
N SER A 107 -11.83 -14.34 -3.16
CA SER A 107 -12.64 -15.48 -3.60
C SER A 107 -14.08 -15.46 -3.09
N ILE A 108 -14.32 -14.86 -1.92
CA ILE A 108 -15.64 -14.90 -1.26
C ILE A 108 -16.28 -13.51 -1.26
N THR A 109 -15.61 -12.51 -0.67
CA THR A 109 -16.22 -11.20 -0.47
C THR A 109 -16.34 -10.43 -1.78
N MET A 110 -15.29 -10.34 -2.59
CA MET A 110 -15.36 -9.68 -3.89
C MET A 110 -16.37 -10.34 -4.82
N LYS A 111 -16.39 -11.67 -4.84
CA LYS A 111 -17.39 -12.41 -5.61
C LYS A 111 -18.85 -12.07 -5.22
N ARG A 112 -19.12 -11.88 -3.92
CA ARG A 112 -20.44 -11.43 -3.45
C ARG A 112 -20.79 -10.01 -3.88
N LEU A 113 -19.77 -9.17 -4.08
CA LEU A 113 -19.90 -7.81 -4.60
C LEU A 113 -19.97 -7.78 -6.14
N GLY A 114 -19.96 -8.95 -6.80
CA GLY A 114 -20.01 -9.06 -8.26
C GLY A 114 -18.68 -8.78 -8.96
N ILE A 115 -17.56 -8.79 -8.22
CA ILE A 115 -16.21 -8.58 -8.76
C ILE A 115 -15.50 -9.93 -8.83
N GLU A 116 -14.99 -10.28 -10.01
CA GLU A 116 -14.31 -11.55 -10.25
C GLU A 116 -12.79 -11.43 -10.00
N CYS A 117 -12.21 -12.33 -9.22
CA CYS A 117 -10.76 -12.50 -9.11
C CYS A 117 -10.31 -13.69 -9.96
N ILE A 118 -9.37 -13.48 -10.86
CA ILE A 118 -8.73 -14.49 -11.69
C ILE A 118 -7.33 -14.72 -11.13
N TYR A 119 -7.07 -15.95 -10.68
CA TYR A 119 -5.77 -16.30 -10.11
C TYR A 119 -4.82 -16.80 -11.18
N VAL A 120 -3.56 -16.34 -11.12
CA VAL A 120 -2.46 -16.80 -11.96
C VAL A 120 -1.29 -17.25 -11.09
N ASP A 121 -0.61 -18.29 -11.53
CA ASP A 121 0.62 -18.71 -10.88
C ASP A 121 1.71 -17.65 -11.13
N PRO A 122 2.47 -17.19 -10.12
CA PRO A 122 3.56 -16.25 -10.36
C PRO A 122 4.65 -16.77 -11.29
N ASP A 123 4.80 -18.11 -11.40
CA ASP A 123 5.74 -18.77 -12.28
C ASP A 123 5.15 -19.12 -13.67
N ALA A 124 3.87 -18.81 -13.94
CA ALA A 124 3.23 -18.98 -15.24
C ALA A 124 3.98 -18.19 -16.33
N THR A 125 3.89 -18.65 -17.57
CA THR A 125 4.46 -17.94 -18.72
C THR A 125 3.75 -16.60 -18.99
N ASP A 126 4.41 -15.67 -19.68
CA ASP A 126 3.79 -14.39 -20.06
C ASP A 126 2.51 -14.57 -20.87
N ASP A 127 2.47 -15.58 -21.76
CA ASP A 127 1.30 -15.88 -22.58
C ASP A 127 0.14 -16.39 -21.71
N GLU A 128 0.39 -17.22 -20.71
CA GLU A 128 -0.63 -17.69 -19.76
C GLU A 128 -1.17 -16.55 -18.90
N ILE A 129 -0.29 -15.66 -18.41
CA ILE A 129 -0.71 -14.47 -17.66
C ILE A 129 -1.52 -13.55 -18.58
N GLN A 130 -1.08 -13.32 -19.83
CA GLN A 130 -1.78 -12.50 -20.81
C GLN A 130 -3.15 -13.07 -21.15
N ALA A 131 -3.29 -14.41 -21.25
CA ALA A 131 -4.56 -15.07 -21.53
C ALA A 131 -5.61 -14.93 -20.40
N ALA A 132 -5.18 -14.58 -19.17
CA ALA A 132 -6.07 -14.33 -18.06
C ALA A 132 -6.77 -12.95 -18.12
N PHE A 133 -6.27 -12.02 -18.96
CA PHE A 133 -6.89 -10.70 -19.09
C PHE A 133 -8.20 -10.78 -19.88
N LYS A 134 -9.21 -10.07 -19.36
CA LYS A 134 -10.51 -9.82 -20.01
C LYS A 134 -10.65 -8.32 -20.28
N ASP A 135 -11.60 -7.93 -21.10
CA ASP A 135 -11.88 -6.51 -21.41
C ASP A 135 -12.22 -5.70 -20.14
N ASN A 136 -12.90 -6.35 -19.18
CA ASN A 136 -13.29 -5.80 -17.88
C ASN A 136 -12.22 -5.96 -16.77
N THR A 137 -11.01 -6.41 -17.09
CA THR A 137 -9.92 -6.49 -16.10
C THR A 137 -9.42 -5.09 -15.75
N LYS A 138 -9.33 -4.81 -14.43
CA LYS A 138 -9.04 -3.46 -13.90
C LYS A 138 -7.70 -3.32 -13.20
N LEU A 139 -7.12 -4.40 -12.71
CA LEU A 139 -5.82 -4.37 -12.03
C LEU A 139 -5.17 -5.75 -12.01
N VAL A 140 -3.87 -5.76 -11.68
CA VAL A 140 -3.11 -6.93 -11.27
C VAL A 140 -2.70 -6.75 -9.81
N PHE A 141 -2.76 -7.83 -9.02
CA PHE A 141 -2.41 -7.84 -7.59
C PHE A 141 -1.35 -8.90 -7.28
N GLY A 142 -0.30 -8.52 -6.54
CA GLY A 142 0.71 -9.45 -6.06
C GLY A 142 1.16 -9.10 -4.64
N GLU A 143 1.97 -9.97 -4.04
CA GLU A 143 2.60 -9.77 -2.73
C GLU A 143 4.11 -9.94 -2.90
N THR A 144 4.91 -8.97 -2.46
CA THR A 144 6.37 -8.94 -2.67
C THR A 144 7.04 -10.25 -2.24
N ILE A 145 6.70 -10.72 -1.05
CA ILE A 145 7.14 -12.01 -0.51
C ILE A 145 5.90 -12.69 0.08
N ALA A 146 5.49 -13.78 -0.53
CA ALA A 146 4.24 -14.46 -0.20
C ALA A 146 4.25 -15.10 1.19
N ASN A 147 3.16 -14.92 1.92
CA ASN A 147 2.91 -15.58 3.20
C ASN A 147 1.90 -16.75 2.99
N PRO A 148 2.25 -18.04 3.26
CA PRO A 148 3.48 -18.52 3.92
C PRO A 148 4.56 -19.07 2.97
N ALA A 149 4.32 -19.06 1.66
CA ALA A 149 5.15 -19.79 0.69
C ALA A 149 6.58 -19.23 0.53
N LEU A 150 6.82 -17.97 0.91
CA LEU A 150 8.07 -17.23 0.69
C LEU A 150 8.46 -17.09 -0.79
N THR A 151 7.50 -17.26 -1.70
CA THR A 151 7.67 -17.01 -3.12
C THR A 151 7.91 -15.49 -3.31
N VAL A 152 8.95 -15.15 -4.05
CA VAL A 152 9.26 -13.75 -4.40
C VAL A 152 8.55 -13.42 -5.71
N PHE A 153 7.80 -12.34 -5.70
CA PHE A 153 7.00 -11.90 -6.85
C PHE A 153 7.84 -11.04 -7.82
N ASP A 154 7.81 -11.39 -9.10
CA ASP A 154 8.48 -10.60 -10.16
C ASP A 154 7.68 -9.34 -10.50
N ILE A 155 7.93 -8.28 -9.72
CA ILE A 155 7.20 -7.02 -9.80
C ILE A 155 7.35 -6.38 -11.18
N GLU A 156 8.56 -6.31 -11.73
CA GLU A 156 8.83 -5.66 -13.01
C GLU A 156 8.13 -6.39 -14.16
N ARG A 157 8.18 -7.71 -14.17
CA ARG A 157 7.51 -8.53 -15.17
C ARG A 157 6.00 -8.31 -15.14
N PHE A 158 5.37 -8.42 -13.97
CA PHE A 158 3.93 -8.22 -13.82
C PHE A 158 3.50 -6.79 -14.08
N ALA A 159 4.30 -5.78 -13.72
CA ALA A 159 4.05 -4.38 -14.04
C ALA A 159 4.03 -4.17 -15.57
N ASN A 160 5.02 -4.70 -16.29
CA ASN A 160 5.08 -4.60 -17.74
C ASN A 160 3.86 -5.22 -18.42
N ILE A 161 3.41 -6.39 -17.96
CA ILE A 161 2.22 -7.06 -18.49
C ILE A 161 0.96 -6.25 -18.15
N ALA A 162 0.80 -5.78 -16.91
CA ALA A 162 -0.33 -4.96 -16.48
C ALA A 162 -0.44 -3.67 -17.30
N HIS A 163 0.66 -2.94 -17.45
CA HIS A 163 0.72 -1.68 -18.20
C HIS A 163 0.44 -1.87 -19.69
N LYS A 164 0.91 -2.97 -20.30
CA LYS A 164 0.57 -3.32 -21.68
C LYS A 164 -0.95 -3.48 -21.88
N ASN A 165 -1.66 -3.92 -20.85
CA ASN A 165 -3.11 -4.07 -20.86
C ASN A 165 -3.85 -2.82 -20.31
N GLY A 166 -3.14 -1.73 -20.04
CA GLY A 166 -3.69 -0.46 -19.57
C GLY A 166 -4.30 -0.53 -18.16
N VAL A 167 -3.77 -1.40 -17.27
CA VAL A 167 -4.22 -1.52 -15.90
C VAL A 167 -3.04 -1.38 -14.92
N PRO A 168 -3.26 -0.88 -13.67
CA PRO A 168 -2.22 -0.74 -12.69
C PRO A 168 -1.84 -2.08 -12.05
N LEU A 169 -0.60 -2.15 -11.54
CA LEU A 169 -0.12 -3.18 -10.63
C LEU A 169 -0.23 -2.68 -9.18
N ILE A 170 -0.92 -3.45 -8.33
CA ILE A 170 -0.99 -3.26 -6.87
C ILE A 170 -0.13 -4.34 -6.20
N VAL A 171 0.78 -3.93 -5.30
CA VAL A 171 1.66 -4.85 -4.59
C VAL A 171 1.51 -4.68 -3.09
N ASP A 172 1.22 -5.78 -2.39
CA ASP A 172 1.31 -5.82 -0.93
C ASP A 172 2.78 -6.03 -0.52
N ASN A 173 3.37 -4.99 0.08
CA ASN A 173 4.76 -4.96 0.50
C ASN A 173 4.95 -5.13 2.02
N THR A 174 3.96 -5.73 2.67
CA THR A 174 3.94 -5.90 4.13
C THR A 174 5.17 -6.64 4.66
N PHE A 175 5.59 -7.71 3.97
CA PHE A 175 6.66 -8.58 4.43
C PHE A 175 8.06 -7.96 4.22
N ALA A 176 8.32 -7.46 3.01
CA ALA A 176 9.61 -6.87 2.67
C ALA A 176 9.80 -5.50 3.32
N THR A 177 8.74 -4.73 3.51
CA THR A 177 8.79 -3.33 3.96
C THR A 177 9.53 -2.42 2.97
N PRO A 178 9.41 -1.09 3.05
CA PRO A 178 10.19 -0.19 2.20
C PRO A 178 11.70 -0.26 2.45
N TYR A 179 12.12 -0.97 3.49
CA TYR A 179 13.54 -1.18 3.78
C TYR A 179 14.20 -2.23 2.87
N LEU A 180 13.55 -3.38 2.64
CA LEU A 180 14.11 -4.44 1.78
C LEU A 180 13.72 -4.27 0.31
N CYS A 181 12.52 -3.74 0.03
CA CYS A 181 12.04 -3.58 -1.34
C CYS A 181 11.13 -2.35 -1.44
N ARG A 182 11.30 -1.59 -2.52
CA ARG A 182 10.41 -0.50 -2.91
C ARG A 182 9.74 -0.86 -4.23
N PRO A 183 8.56 -1.46 -4.22
CA PRO A 183 7.90 -1.94 -5.44
C PRO A 183 7.70 -0.87 -6.51
N ILE A 184 7.57 0.40 -6.12
CA ILE A 184 7.45 1.55 -7.05
C ILE A 184 8.67 1.71 -7.96
N GLU A 185 9.86 1.33 -7.49
CA GLU A 185 11.10 1.38 -8.29
C GLU A 185 11.11 0.31 -9.39
N TRP A 186 10.29 -0.75 -9.21
CA TRP A 186 10.12 -1.88 -10.11
C TRP A 186 8.82 -1.83 -10.95
N GLY A 187 8.11 -0.72 -10.91
CA GLY A 187 6.94 -0.49 -11.75
C GLY A 187 5.58 -0.69 -11.08
N ALA A 188 5.52 -0.99 -9.77
CA ALA A 188 4.24 -1.00 -9.06
C ALA A 188 3.63 0.42 -9.03
N ASP A 189 2.33 0.50 -9.25
CA ASP A 189 1.60 1.76 -9.25
C ASP A 189 1.03 2.10 -7.88
N ILE A 190 0.58 1.06 -7.18
CA ILE A 190 0.03 1.16 -5.83
C ILE A 190 0.74 0.14 -4.94
N VAL A 191 1.17 0.57 -3.76
CA VAL A 191 1.76 -0.29 -2.74
C VAL A 191 0.86 -0.30 -1.51
N ILE A 192 0.64 -1.49 -0.95
CA ILE A 192 -0.17 -1.68 0.24
C ILE A 192 0.71 -2.22 1.37
N HIS A 193 0.41 -1.81 2.60
CA HIS A 193 0.99 -2.40 3.79
C HIS A 193 -0.07 -2.72 4.84
N SER A 194 0.05 -3.91 5.44
CA SER A 194 -0.44 -4.10 6.80
C SER A 194 0.59 -3.50 7.76
N ALA A 195 0.41 -2.22 8.14
CA ALA A 195 1.31 -1.55 9.08
C ALA A 195 1.36 -2.23 10.46
N THR A 196 0.38 -3.08 10.75
CA THR A 196 0.29 -3.98 11.92
C THR A 196 1.56 -4.82 12.13
N LYS A 197 2.28 -5.17 11.05
CA LYS A 197 3.40 -6.12 11.07
C LYS A 197 4.72 -5.39 11.36
N PHE A 198 5.67 -5.40 10.44
CA PHE A 198 7.01 -4.85 10.67
C PHE A 198 7.03 -3.32 10.85
N ILE A 199 6.12 -2.57 10.21
CA ILE A 199 6.04 -1.12 10.38
C ILE A 199 5.74 -0.78 11.85
N GLY A 200 4.71 -1.36 12.45
CA GLY A 200 4.44 -1.22 13.88
C GLY A 200 5.48 -1.91 14.75
N GLY A 201 5.80 -3.14 14.42
CA GLY A 201 6.92 -3.92 14.96
C GLY A 201 6.78 -4.41 16.40
N HIS A 202 5.71 -4.08 17.11
CA HIS A 202 5.53 -4.38 18.54
C HIS A 202 4.26 -5.20 18.85
N GLY A 203 3.44 -5.52 17.84
CA GLY A 203 2.20 -6.28 18.03
C GLY A 203 1.13 -5.56 18.86
N THR A 204 1.20 -4.25 18.98
CA THR A 204 0.34 -3.46 19.88
C THR A 204 -0.75 -2.67 19.16
N THR A 205 -0.71 -2.59 17.83
CA THR A 205 -1.68 -1.80 17.07
C THR A 205 -1.95 -2.39 15.70
N ILE A 206 -3.15 -2.16 15.19
CA ILE A 206 -3.59 -2.57 13.86
C ILE A 206 -3.73 -1.34 12.97
N GLY A 207 -3.29 -1.45 11.71
CA GLY A 207 -3.46 -0.41 10.72
C GLY A 207 -3.02 -0.87 9.33
N GLY A 208 -3.41 -0.13 8.33
CA GLY A 208 -3.00 -0.32 6.94
C GLY A 208 -2.54 0.98 6.32
N VAL A 209 -1.83 0.89 5.22
CA VAL A 209 -1.41 2.04 4.43
C VAL A 209 -1.52 1.70 2.95
N ILE A 210 -1.93 2.67 2.17
CA ILE A 210 -1.95 2.65 0.70
C ILE A 210 -1.01 3.74 0.24
N VAL A 211 -0.08 3.42 -0.67
CA VAL A 211 0.85 4.38 -1.28
C VAL A 211 0.63 4.39 -2.78
N GLU A 212 0.46 5.57 -3.36
CA GLU A 212 0.34 5.77 -4.81
C GLU A 212 1.67 6.26 -5.38
N SER A 213 2.13 5.63 -6.48
CA SER A 213 3.37 6.02 -7.15
C SER A 213 3.30 7.38 -7.84
N GLY A 214 2.10 7.77 -8.28
CA GLY A 214 1.86 8.95 -9.11
C GLY A 214 2.26 8.78 -10.58
N LYS A 215 2.67 7.58 -11.00
CA LYS A 215 3.20 7.33 -12.34
C LYS A 215 2.17 6.77 -13.32
N PHE A 216 1.09 6.13 -12.83
CA PHE A 216 0.08 5.54 -13.70
C PHE A 216 -0.80 6.62 -14.34
N ASP A 217 -0.91 6.59 -15.65
CA ASP A 217 -1.73 7.54 -16.41
C ASP A 217 -3.19 7.04 -16.52
N TRP A 218 -4.00 7.42 -15.52
CA TRP A 218 -5.41 7.07 -15.44
C TRP A 218 -6.22 7.49 -16.66
N LYS A 219 -5.89 8.65 -17.27
CA LYS A 219 -6.60 9.18 -18.43
C LYS A 219 -6.26 8.41 -19.70
N LYS A 220 -4.97 8.14 -19.94
CA LYS A 220 -4.51 7.39 -21.11
C LYS A 220 -5.07 5.97 -21.11
N SER A 221 -5.22 5.35 -19.94
CA SER A 221 -5.80 4.02 -19.80
C SER A 221 -7.24 3.94 -20.33
N GLY A 222 -8.07 4.97 -20.07
CA GLY A 222 -9.49 5.00 -20.45
C GLY A 222 -10.41 4.01 -19.72
N LYS A 223 -9.87 3.21 -18.77
CA LYS A 223 -10.62 2.16 -18.06
C LYS A 223 -11.22 2.61 -16.72
N PHE A 224 -10.93 3.85 -16.27
CA PHE A 224 -11.22 4.33 -14.92
C PHE A 224 -12.04 5.63 -14.89
N PRO A 225 -13.29 5.63 -15.41
CA PRO A 225 -14.11 6.84 -15.45
C PRO A 225 -14.36 7.44 -14.06
N GLN A 226 -14.42 6.60 -13.01
CA GLN A 226 -14.57 7.03 -11.61
C GLN A 226 -13.42 7.91 -11.08
N LEU A 227 -12.25 7.89 -11.73
CA LEU A 227 -11.11 8.76 -11.42
C LEU A 227 -10.99 9.95 -12.38
N THR A 228 -11.40 9.75 -13.65
CA THR A 228 -11.12 10.68 -14.75
C THR A 228 -12.31 11.54 -15.15
N GLU A 229 -13.53 11.16 -14.80
CA GLU A 229 -14.75 11.91 -15.07
C GLU A 229 -15.23 12.69 -13.85
N PRO A 230 -16.05 13.75 -14.02
CA PRO A 230 -16.63 14.52 -12.94
C PRO A 230 -17.46 13.63 -11.98
N ASN A 231 -17.13 13.64 -10.69
CA ASN A 231 -17.79 12.85 -9.68
C ASN A 231 -18.97 13.63 -9.04
N PRO A 232 -20.23 13.18 -9.17
CA PRO A 232 -21.38 13.90 -8.67
C PRO A 232 -21.46 13.94 -7.12
N SER A 233 -20.83 12.97 -6.43
CA SER A 233 -20.79 12.94 -4.96
C SER A 233 -19.67 13.80 -4.37
N TYR A 234 -18.84 14.41 -5.24
CA TYR A 234 -17.73 15.28 -4.83
C TYR A 234 -17.66 16.52 -5.73
N HIS A 235 -18.70 17.34 -5.69
CA HIS A 235 -18.82 18.63 -6.39
C HIS A 235 -18.52 18.63 -7.89
N GLY A 236 -18.68 17.48 -8.58
CA GLY A 236 -18.34 17.36 -9.98
C GLY A 236 -16.85 17.39 -10.33
N VAL A 237 -16.00 17.07 -9.36
CA VAL A 237 -14.54 17.07 -9.55
C VAL A 237 -14.08 15.78 -10.20
N SER A 238 -13.16 15.87 -11.18
CA SER A 238 -12.35 14.75 -11.67
C SER A 238 -11.12 14.61 -10.77
N PHE A 239 -10.95 13.46 -10.13
CA PHE A 239 -9.80 13.23 -9.21
C PHE A 239 -8.46 13.27 -9.93
N ALA A 240 -8.40 12.79 -11.17
CA ALA A 240 -7.18 12.83 -11.99
C ALA A 240 -6.76 14.27 -12.34
N ASP A 241 -7.71 15.21 -12.40
CA ASP A 241 -7.43 16.63 -12.64
C ASP A 241 -7.12 17.39 -11.37
N ALA A 242 -7.87 17.11 -10.30
CA ALA A 242 -7.74 17.82 -9.03
C ALA A 242 -6.49 17.42 -8.24
N ALA A 243 -6.04 16.16 -8.38
CA ALA A 243 -4.89 15.63 -7.66
C ALA A 243 -3.96 14.86 -8.62
N PRO A 244 -3.28 15.54 -9.57
CA PRO A 244 -2.34 14.90 -10.47
C PRO A 244 -1.25 14.14 -9.68
N GLY A 245 -1.08 12.85 -9.97
CA GLY A 245 -0.15 11.96 -9.25
C GLY A 245 -0.63 11.44 -7.89
N ALA A 246 -1.84 11.83 -7.43
CA ALA A 246 -2.43 11.35 -6.18
C ALA A 246 -3.93 11.04 -6.33
N ALA A 247 -4.41 10.83 -7.55
CA ALA A 247 -5.83 10.64 -7.86
C ALA A 247 -6.44 9.43 -7.14
N PHE A 248 -5.70 8.35 -7.06
CA PHE A 248 -6.13 7.09 -6.46
C PHE A 248 -6.38 7.24 -4.95
N VAL A 249 -5.39 7.71 -4.20
CA VAL A 249 -5.53 7.88 -2.75
C VAL A 249 -6.50 9.01 -2.40
N THR A 250 -6.55 10.09 -3.20
CA THR A 250 -7.48 11.19 -3.01
C THR A 250 -8.93 10.72 -3.14
N ARG A 251 -9.24 9.90 -4.16
CA ARG A 251 -10.58 9.34 -4.32
C ARG A 251 -10.93 8.39 -3.17
N ILE A 252 -10.02 7.53 -2.73
CA ILE A 252 -10.30 6.65 -1.58
C ILE A 252 -10.64 7.51 -0.35
N ARG A 253 -9.86 8.55 -0.07
CA ARG A 253 -10.07 9.45 1.06
C ARG A 253 -11.43 10.15 0.98
N ALA A 254 -11.73 10.74 -0.17
CA ALA A 254 -12.93 11.54 -0.39
C ALA A 254 -14.22 10.72 -0.42
N ILE A 255 -14.18 9.47 -0.88
CA ILE A 255 -15.34 8.62 -1.10
C ILE A 255 -15.33 7.42 -0.14
N LEU A 256 -14.42 6.47 -0.34
CA LEU A 256 -14.47 5.19 0.36
C LEU A 256 -14.19 5.32 1.87
N LEU A 257 -13.18 6.08 2.24
CA LEU A 257 -12.85 6.30 3.65
C LEU A 257 -13.98 7.06 4.36
N ARG A 258 -14.55 8.07 3.68
CA ARG A 258 -15.72 8.81 4.17
C ARG A 258 -16.91 7.90 4.44
N ASP A 259 -17.22 7.03 3.48
CA ASP A 259 -18.46 6.27 3.48
C ASP A 259 -18.34 4.97 4.30
N THR A 260 -17.17 4.32 4.31
CA THR A 260 -16.96 3.07 5.07
C THR A 260 -16.43 3.29 6.49
N GLY A 261 -15.81 4.45 6.76
CA GLY A 261 -15.27 4.75 8.07
C GLY A 261 -13.99 3.97 8.43
N ALA A 262 -13.28 3.40 7.45
CA ALA A 262 -12.07 2.60 7.66
C ALA A 262 -10.84 3.45 8.05
N THR A 263 -11.03 4.43 8.92
CA THR A 263 -10.01 5.41 9.33
C THR A 263 -9.08 4.86 10.41
N LEU A 264 -7.84 5.35 10.44
CA LEU A 264 -6.86 5.04 11.47
C LEU A 264 -6.99 5.97 12.66
N SER A 265 -6.93 5.44 13.88
CA SER A 265 -6.88 6.25 15.10
C SER A 265 -5.56 7.04 15.18
N PRO A 266 -5.58 8.32 15.63
CA PRO A 266 -4.37 9.12 15.87
C PRO A 266 -3.39 8.48 16.86
N ILE A 267 -3.89 7.74 17.85
CA ILE A 267 -3.04 6.98 18.79
C ILE A 267 -2.30 5.85 18.05
N HIS A 268 -2.99 5.11 17.19
CA HIS A 268 -2.34 4.07 16.36
C HIS A 268 -1.32 4.68 15.40
N ALA A 269 -1.65 5.81 14.79
CA ALA A 269 -0.73 6.55 13.93
C ALA A 269 0.55 6.94 14.69
N PHE A 270 0.43 7.43 15.91
CA PHE A 270 1.59 7.74 16.76
C PHE A 270 2.46 6.51 17.05
N ILE A 271 1.84 5.36 17.36
CA ILE A 271 2.57 4.11 17.57
C ILE A 271 3.32 3.68 16.30
N PHE A 272 2.73 3.86 15.11
CA PHE A 272 3.42 3.60 13.85
C PHE A 272 4.58 4.54 13.59
N LEU A 273 4.47 5.83 13.96
CA LEU A 273 5.60 6.76 13.89
C LEU A 273 6.78 6.28 14.72
N GLN A 274 6.52 5.78 15.94
CA GLN A 274 7.56 5.19 16.78
C GLN A 274 8.15 3.91 16.18
N GLY A 275 7.30 3.02 15.64
CA GLY A 275 7.75 1.80 14.97
C GLY A 275 8.64 2.09 13.76
N LEU A 276 8.33 3.12 12.98
CA LEU A 276 9.12 3.54 11.82
C LEU A 276 10.52 4.05 12.19
N GLU A 277 10.72 4.60 13.38
CA GLU A 277 12.05 5.08 13.84
C GLU A 277 13.11 3.96 13.89
N THR A 278 12.66 2.73 14.17
CA THR A 278 13.56 1.57 14.32
C THR A 278 13.35 0.51 13.25
N LEU A 279 12.57 0.80 12.20
CA LEU A 279 12.21 -0.18 11.18
C LEU A 279 13.44 -0.83 10.54
N SER A 280 14.38 -0.03 10.06
CA SER A 280 15.61 -0.51 9.41
C SER A 280 16.42 -1.42 10.33
N LEU A 281 16.67 -0.98 11.56
CA LEU A 281 17.43 -1.75 12.55
C LEU A 281 16.77 -3.10 12.88
N ARG A 282 15.45 -3.12 12.99
CA ARG A 282 14.71 -4.35 13.29
C ARG A 282 14.69 -5.31 12.11
N VAL A 283 14.41 -4.80 10.91
CA VAL A 283 14.34 -5.65 9.71
C VAL A 283 15.71 -6.22 9.37
N GLU A 284 16.77 -5.42 9.43
CA GLU A 284 18.15 -5.89 9.26
C GLU A 284 18.47 -7.04 10.22
N ARG A 285 18.16 -6.87 11.50
CA ARG A 285 18.39 -7.92 12.50
C ARG A 285 17.52 -9.16 12.26
N HIS A 286 16.29 -9.00 11.81
CA HIS A 286 15.42 -10.12 11.47
C HIS A 286 16.00 -10.93 10.30
N VAL A 287 16.47 -10.27 9.26
CA VAL A 287 17.11 -10.93 8.10
C VAL A 287 18.37 -11.67 8.53
N GLU A 288 19.28 -11.02 9.27
CA GLU A 288 20.49 -11.64 9.81
C GLU A 288 20.19 -12.91 10.63
N ASN A 289 19.20 -12.82 11.51
CA ASN A 289 18.82 -13.96 12.34
C ASN A 289 18.16 -15.07 11.52
N ALA A 290 17.31 -14.72 10.54
CA ALA A 290 16.67 -15.68 9.65
C ALA A 290 17.71 -16.49 8.86
N LEU A 291 18.71 -15.83 8.28
CA LEU A 291 19.78 -16.49 7.53
C LEU A 291 20.59 -17.47 8.41
N LYS A 292 20.88 -17.11 9.66
CA LYS A 292 21.55 -18.02 10.62
C LYS A 292 20.70 -19.25 10.93
N VAL A 293 19.38 -19.07 11.10
CA VAL A 293 18.45 -20.18 11.34
C VAL A 293 18.32 -21.06 10.09
N VAL A 294 18.26 -20.47 8.90
CA VAL A 294 18.23 -21.21 7.62
C VAL A 294 19.49 -22.06 7.47
N ASP A 295 20.68 -21.50 7.71
CA ASP A 295 21.94 -22.25 7.64
C ASP A 295 21.98 -23.40 8.64
N PHE A 296 21.53 -23.17 9.87
CA PHE A 296 21.45 -24.22 10.89
C PHE A 296 20.48 -25.33 10.47
N LEU A 297 19.28 -24.98 10.02
CA LEU A 297 18.27 -25.96 9.66
C LEU A 297 18.67 -26.75 8.39
N ASN A 298 19.29 -26.10 7.43
CA ASN A 298 19.73 -26.75 6.17
C ASN A 298 20.82 -27.82 6.42
N LYS A 299 21.54 -27.70 7.52
CA LYS A 299 22.58 -28.67 7.95
C LYS A 299 22.07 -29.70 8.95
N HIS A 300 20.84 -29.56 9.46
CA HIS A 300 20.34 -30.36 10.56
C HIS A 300 19.84 -31.74 10.09
N PRO A 301 20.32 -32.88 10.65
CA PRO A 301 20.04 -34.22 10.13
C PRO A 301 18.57 -34.65 10.19
N LYS A 302 17.71 -33.94 10.93
CA LYS A 302 16.26 -34.22 11.01
C LYS A 302 15.42 -33.31 10.11
N VAL A 303 16.05 -32.44 9.31
CA VAL A 303 15.37 -31.52 8.41
C VAL A 303 15.62 -32.00 6.97
N GLU A 304 14.57 -32.35 6.28
CA GLU A 304 14.66 -32.84 4.89
C GLU A 304 14.82 -31.69 3.89
N LYS A 305 14.13 -30.57 4.14
CA LYS A 305 14.14 -29.40 3.25
C LYS A 305 13.87 -28.12 4.01
N VAL A 306 14.59 -27.06 3.65
CA VAL A 306 14.32 -25.68 4.07
C VAL A 306 13.79 -24.92 2.88
N ASN A 307 12.58 -24.36 3.01
CA ASN A 307 12.00 -23.49 2.00
C ASN A 307 12.32 -22.04 2.32
N HIS A 308 13.34 -21.48 1.67
CA HIS A 308 13.75 -20.09 1.82
C HIS A 308 14.44 -19.62 0.53
N PRO A 309 14.25 -18.36 0.09
CA PRO A 309 14.84 -17.85 -1.16
C PRO A 309 16.36 -17.99 -1.23
N SER A 310 17.07 -17.93 -0.09
CA SER A 310 18.53 -18.07 -0.05
C SER A 310 19.09 -19.47 -0.26
N VAL A 311 18.26 -20.51 -0.25
CA VAL A 311 18.65 -21.93 -0.44
C VAL A 311 17.96 -22.56 -1.63
N SER A 312 17.27 -21.78 -2.46
CA SER A 312 16.66 -22.24 -3.70
C SER A 312 17.74 -22.62 -4.72
N ASP A 313 17.63 -23.81 -5.30
CA ASP A 313 18.51 -24.26 -6.41
C ASP A 313 18.20 -23.50 -7.71
N ASP A 314 17.04 -22.87 -7.77
CA ASP A 314 16.64 -21.91 -8.81
C ASP A 314 16.55 -20.51 -8.20
N PRO A 315 17.67 -19.79 -8.15
CA PRO A 315 17.63 -18.38 -7.75
C PRO A 315 16.86 -17.65 -8.83
N SER A 316 15.55 -17.48 -8.65
CA SER A 316 14.81 -16.54 -9.46
C SER A 316 15.66 -15.27 -9.55
N PRO A 317 16.02 -14.77 -10.76
CA PRO A 317 16.79 -13.54 -10.92
C PRO A 317 16.21 -12.40 -10.10
N VAL A 318 14.90 -12.45 -9.86
CA VAL A 318 14.09 -11.53 -9.08
C VAL A 318 14.43 -11.54 -7.59
N SER A 319 14.58 -12.72 -6.96
CA SER A 319 14.94 -12.78 -5.53
C SER A 319 16.32 -12.21 -5.27
N TYR A 320 17.22 -12.32 -6.25
CA TYR A 320 18.59 -11.82 -6.14
C TYR A 320 18.70 -10.32 -6.38
N THR A 321 17.99 -9.79 -7.39
CA THR A 321 18.04 -8.37 -7.75
C THR A 321 17.19 -7.51 -6.83
N HIS A 322 15.96 -7.92 -6.51
CA HIS A 322 15.04 -7.10 -5.74
C HIS A 322 15.36 -7.04 -4.24
N LEU A 323 15.84 -8.15 -3.65
CA LEU A 323 16.14 -8.20 -2.22
C LEU A 323 17.61 -7.91 -1.89
N ARG A 324 18.56 -8.14 -2.81
CA ARG A 324 20.00 -7.84 -2.61
C ARG A 324 20.43 -6.44 -2.97
N ALA A 325 19.68 -5.71 -3.79
CA ALA A 325 20.03 -4.32 -4.10
C ALA A 325 20.12 -3.43 -2.85
N HIS A 326 19.52 -3.85 -1.74
CA HIS A 326 19.59 -3.17 -0.46
C HIS A 326 20.74 -3.63 0.45
N GLU A 327 21.32 -4.82 0.24
CA GLU A 327 22.52 -5.23 0.98
C GLU A 327 23.76 -4.42 0.59
N THR A 328 23.83 -3.88 -0.63
CA THR A 328 24.95 -3.07 -1.12
C THR A 328 24.86 -1.59 -0.77
N SER A 329 23.68 -1.08 -0.37
CA SER A 329 23.52 0.32 0.04
C SER A 329 23.74 0.58 1.54
N LEU A 330 24.06 -0.46 2.31
CA LEU A 330 24.38 -0.36 3.74
C LEU A 330 25.83 0.05 4.03
N HIS A 331 26.60 0.43 3.02
CA HIS A 331 27.99 0.90 3.16
C HIS A 331 28.16 2.42 2.95
N LEU A 332 27.09 3.21 3.21
CA LEU A 332 27.21 4.69 3.27
C LEU A 332 26.69 5.23 4.59
#